data_810aa81d8a3d7622f9c73a0ee8990652
#
_entry.id   810aa81d8a3d7622f9c73a0ee8990652
#
_cell.length_a   1.000
_cell.length_b   1.000
_cell.length_c   1.000
_cell.angle_alpha   90.00
_cell.angle_beta   90.00
_cell.angle_gamma   90.00
#
_symmetry.space_group_name_H-M   'P 1'
#
loop_
_entity.id
_entity.type
_entity.pdbx_description
1 polymer ?
#
loop_
_entity_poly.entity_id
_entity_poly.type
_entity_poly.pdbx_seq_one_letter_code
_entity_poly.pdbx_strand_id
1 'polypeptide(L)'
;EGVTTNLLDPCCGCGKALRQLAQGNNCYAYGVELDESRAEEAQTRLHRVGFGSFFHSSISREAFHLLFLNPPYLSVINESGGRSQHEKRFLIESLPALAYGGLLIYVIPYYRLTPDICRILVDNFDDLSVWRFTESEFRKFKQVAVLGIRKPRGTELQDTLWLEELASAPMSIRSLAEMPEERYALPDHPIEVNTFKGERFNQKELEQQLRRCNSFAQMMARSELDSGVKRPLLPLSISQIGLIGGSGMINGLIACDTPHIIKGRIVKVIRTESEEKFSAQGNHIGSEVKETITNKMIFNVLTPNGFKALT
;
A
#
# COMPACT_ATOMS: atom_id res chain seq x y z
N GLU A 1 24.83 -0.60 19.62
CA GLU A 1 23.62 -1.07 18.92
C GLU A 1 23.55 -0.29 17.61
N GLY A 2 23.60 -1.01 16.48
CA GLY A 2 23.57 -0.38 15.16
C GLY A 2 22.17 0.17 14.83
N VAL A 3 22.12 1.21 13.99
CA VAL A 3 20.88 1.80 13.50
C VAL A 3 20.08 0.75 12.72
N THR A 4 18.80 0.68 12.97
CA THR A 4 17.90 -0.22 12.21
C THR A 4 17.62 0.36 10.82
N THR A 5 17.86 -0.43 9.79
CA THR A 5 17.70 -0.05 8.39
C THR A 5 16.42 -0.64 7.83
N ASN A 6 15.54 0.19 7.28
CA ASN A 6 14.29 -0.26 6.63
C ASN A 6 14.47 -0.43 5.13
N LEU A 7 14.14 -1.60 4.61
CA LEU A 7 14.19 -1.94 3.19
C LEU A 7 12.77 -2.15 2.66
N LEU A 8 12.47 -1.66 1.46
CA LEU A 8 11.19 -1.82 0.80
C LEU A 8 11.35 -2.52 -0.55
N ASP A 9 10.48 -3.50 -0.80
CA ASP A 9 10.24 -4.07 -2.14
C ASP A 9 8.74 -4.03 -2.43
N PRO A 10 8.27 -3.17 -3.36
CA PRO A 10 6.85 -3.02 -3.67
C PRO A 10 6.27 -4.17 -4.53
N CYS A 11 7.08 -5.15 -4.92
CA CYS A 11 6.68 -6.32 -5.72
C CYS A 11 7.53 -7.54 -5.34
N CYS A 12 7.56 -7.87 -4.04
CA CYS A 12 8.59 -8.72 -3.43
C CYS A 12 8.55 -10.21 -3.82
N GLY A 13 7.52 -10.66 -4.54
CA GLY A 13 7.36 -12.07 -4.83
C GLY A 13 7.34 -12.90 -3.54
N CYS A 14 8.10 -13.98 -3.50
CA CYS A 14 8.26 -14.80 -2.30
C CYS A 14 9.27 -14.24 -1.27
N GLY A 15 9.74 -13.00 -1.44
CA GLY A 15 10.61 -12.30 -0.50
C GLY A 15 12.09 -12.71 -0.49
N LYS A 16 12.52 -13.63 -1.36
CA LYS A 16 13.90 -14.16 -1.34
C LYS A 16 14.96 -13.09 -1.58
N ALA A 17 14.77 -12.25 -2.61
CA ALA A 17 15.75 -11.23 -2.97
C ALA A 17 15.92 -10.19 -1.85
N LEU A 18 14.81 -9.66 -1.33
CA LEU A 18 14.84 -8.69 -0.25
C LEU A 18 15.41 -9.28 1.04
N ARG A 19 15.09 -10.55 1.35
CA ARG A 19 15.67 -11.28 2.49
C ARG A 19 17.19 -11.41 2.36
N GLN A 20 17.68 -11.67 1.16
CA GLN A 20 19.12 -11.79 0.92
C GLN A 20 19.83 -10.45 1.11
N LEU A 21 19.23 -9.35 0.64
CA LEU A 21 19.75 -7.98 0.88
C LEU A 21 19.76 -7.61 2.38
N ALA A 22 18.82 -8.13 3.16
CA ALA A 22 18.70 -7.89 4.59
C ALA A 22 19.59 -8.81 5.46
N GLN A 23 20.37 -9.72 4.87
CA GLN A 23 21.26 -10.61 5.64
C GLN A 23 22.48 -9.87 6.19
N GLY A 24 22.81 -10.20 7.43
CA GLY A 24 24.03 -9.69 8.11
C GLY A 24 23.90 -8.30 8.73
N ASN A 25 22.81 -7.59 8.53
CA ASN A 25 22.59 -6.24 9.04
C ASN A 25 21.34 -6.20 9.95
N ASN A 26 21.27 -5.19 10.81
CA ASN A 26 20.06 -4.89 11.59
C ASN A 26 18.99 -4.25 10.67
N CYS A 27 18.39 -5.07 9.77
CA CYS A 27 17.49 -4.62 8.72
C CYS A 27 16.07 -5.14 8.92
N TYR A 28 15.10 -4.26 8.75
CA TYR A 28 13.68 -4.60 8.64
C TYR A 28 13.27 -4.59 7.17
N ALA A 29 12.91 -5.75 6.66
CA ALA A 29 12.50 -5.95 5.27
C ALA A 29 10.98 -5.91 5.14
N TYR A 30 10.46 -4.97 4.35
CA TYR A 30 9.05 -4.76 4.07
C TYR A 30 8.76 -5.08 2.60
N GLY A 31 7.79 -5.93 2.35
CA GLY A 31 7.41 -6.33 0.99
C GLY A 31 5.93 -6.14 0.72
N VAL A 32 5.56 -5.86 -0.53
CA VAL A 32 4.17 -5.93 -1.00
C VAL A 32 4.10 -6.95 -2.13
N GLU A 33 3.10 -7.84 -2.09
CA GLU A 33 2.90 -8.85 -3.13
C GLU A 33 1.42 -9.02 -3.47
N LEU A 34 1.14 -9.09 -4.77
CA LEU A 34 -0.22 -9.18 -5.31
C LEU A 34 -0.79 -10.60 -5.21
N ASP A 35 0.06 -11.61 -5.41
CA ASP A 35 -0.31 -13.01 -5.37
C ASP A 35 -0.33 -13.51 -3.93
N GLU A 36 -1.44 -14.13 -3.52
CA GLU A 36 -1.68 -14.59 -2.15
C GLU A 36 -0.67 -15.63 -1.69
N SER A 37 -0.43 -16.64 -2.52
CA SER A 37 0.49 -17.73 -2.20
C SER A 37 1.93 -17.24 -2.02
N ARG A 38 2.38 -16.32 -2.89
CA ARG A 38 3.71 -15.71 -2.77
C ARG A 38 3.81 -14.76 -1.58
N ALA A 39 2.73 -14.02 -1.27
CA ALA A 39 2.68 -13.16 -0.10
C ALA A 39 2.79 -13.97 1.21
N GLU A 40 2.08 -15.11 1.31
CA GLU A 40 2.20 -16.02 2.46
C GLU A 40 3.62 -16.57 2.60
N GLU A 41 4.25 -16.97 1.50
CA GLU A 41 5.65 -17.40 1.50
C GLU A 41 6.60 -16.27 1.93
N ALA A 42 6.36 -15.03 1.46
CA ALA A 42 7.15 -13.86 1.84
C ALA A 42 7.01 -13.51 3.33
N GLN A 43 5.84 -13.70 3.94
CA GLN A 43 5.62 -13.48 5.38
C GLN A 43 6.53 -14.34 6.27
N THR A 44 6.98 -15.48 5.79
CA THR A 44 7.92 -16.33 6.54
C THR A 44 9.36 -15.83 6.51
N ARG A 45 9.68 -14.88 5.59
CA ARG A 45 11.05 -14.42 5.32
C ARG A 45 11.28 -12.97 5.67
N LEU A 46 10.26 -12.15 5.47
CA LEU A 46 10.35 -10.69 5.64
C LEU A 46 9.79 -10.27 7.00
N HIS A 47 10.20 -9.08 7.44
CA HIS A 47 9.71 -8.49 8.69
C HIS A 47 8.20 -8.21 8.61
N ARG A 48 7.74 -7.68 7.46
CA ARG A 48 6.33 -7.37 7.22
C ARG A 48 5.98 -7.45 5.75
N VAL A 49 4.81 -8.02 5.44
CA VAL A 49 4.32 -8.15 4.06
C VAL A 49 2.90 -7.60 3.96
N GLY A 50 2.70 -6.66 3.03
CA GLY A 50 1.40 -6.20 2.60
C GLY A 50 0.87 -7.09 1.47
N PHE A 51 -0.38 -7.54 1.59
CA PHE A 51 -1.02 -8.33 0.55
C PHE A 51 -1.93 -7.47 -0.32
N GLY A 52 -1.88 -7.67 -1.63
CA GLY A 52 -2.64 -6.96 -2.64
C GLY A 52 -1.79 -6.07 -3.54
N SER A 53 -2.43 -5.17 -4.26
CA SER A 53 -1.75 -4.24 -5.15
C SER A 53 -0.97 -3.19 -4.36
N PHE A 54 0.31 -3.00 -4.72
CA PHE A 54 1.11 -1.91 -4.17
C PHE A 54 0.45 -0.54 -4.38
N PHE A 55 -0.20 -0.33 -5.52
CA PHE A 55 -0.84 0.94 -5.87
C PHE A 55 -2.06 1.31 -4.99
N HIS A 56 -2.58 0.36 -4.23
CA HIS A 56 -3.66 0.57 -3.27
C HIS A 56 -3.19 0.41 -1.82
N SER A 57 -1.88 0.29 -1.62
CA SER A 57 -1.26 0.19 -0.30
C SER A 57 -1.11 1.56 0.36
N SER A 58 -1.09 1.59 1.69
CA SER A 58 -0.77 2.79 2.48
C SER A 58 0.59 2.59 3.14
N ILE A 59 1.59 3.33 2.67
CA ILE A 59 2.98 3.20 3.11
C ILE A 59 3.52 4.58 3.50
N SER A 60 4.25 4.63 4.62
CA SER A 60 4.92 5.85 5.10
C SER A 60 5.84 6.43 4.04
N ARG A 61 5.78 7.75 3.86
CA ARG A 61 6.71 8.48 2.99
C ARG A 61 8.04 8.66 3.69
N GLU A 62 9.12 8.65 2.90
CA GLU A 62 10.50 8.91 3.39
C GLU A 62 10.90 8.02 4.58
N ALA A 63 10.40 6.78 4.61
CA ALA A 63 10.55 5.86 5.73
C ALA A 63 11.51 4.69 5.47
N PHE A 64 12.03 4.58 4.26
CA PHE A 64 12.89 3.46 3.86
C PHE A 64 14.27 3.94 3.44
N HIS A 65 15.30 3.27 3.92
CA HIS A 65 16.70 3.54 3.60
C HIS A 65 17.11 2.93 2.26
N LEU A 66 16.43 1.85 1.85
CA LEU A 66 16.66 1.18 0.58
C LEU A 66 15.33 0.81 -0.07
N LEU A 67 15.23 1.12 -1.36
CA LEU A 67 14.16 0.68 -2.24
C LEU A 67 14.74 -0.31 -3.25
N PHE A 68 14.37 -1.59 -3.10
CA PHE A 68 14.63 -2.62 -4.10
C PHE A 68 13.43 -2.72 -5.03
N LEU A 69 13.63 -2.48 -6.30
CA LEU A 69 12.55 -2.40 -7.27
C LEU A 69 12.84 -3.31 -8.47
N ASN A 70 12.18 -4.47 -8.50
CA ASN A 70 12.22 -5.41 -9.63
C ASN A 70 10.79 -5.69 -10.11
N PRO A 71 10.14 -4.72 -10.77
CA PRO A 71 8.74 -4.79 -11.11
C PRO A 71 8.45 -5.79 -12.24
N PRO A 72 7.20 -6.26 -12.38
CA PRO A 72 6.80 -7.07 -13.52
C PRO A 72 6.90 -6.26 -14.82
N TYR A 73 7.50 -6.85 -15.86
CA TYR A 73 7.72 -6.21 -17.17
C TYR A 73 6.51 -6.37 -18.08
N LEU A 74 5.34 -5.95 -17.61
CA LEU A 74 4.09 -6.06 -18.38
C LEU A 74 3.75 -4.72 -19.02
N SER A 75 3.38 -4.78 -20.30
CA SER A 75 2.74 -3.65 -20.96
C SER A 75 1.22 -3.82 -20.81
N VAL A 76 0.57 -2.92 -20.09
CA VAL A 76 -0.88 -2.89 -19.96
C VAL A 76 -1.44 -1.85 -20.93
N ILE A 77 -2.45 -2.23 -21.67
CA ILE A 77 -3.22 -1.30 -22.50
C ILE A 77 -4.19 -0.60 -21.54
N ASN A 78 -4.07 0.71 -21.39
CA ASN A 78 -5.01 1.51 -20.61
C ASN A 78 -6.37 1.59 -21.34
N GLU A 79 -7.44 1.86 -20.60
CA GLU A 79 -8.80 2.07 -21.16
C GLU A 79 -8.83 3.15 -22.27
N SER A 80 -7.87 4.07 -22.26
CA SER A 80 -7.66 5.10 -23.30
C SER A 80 -6.82 4.63 -24.50
N GLY A 81 -6.47 3.33 -24.62
CA GLY A 81 -5.68 2.77 -25.72
C GLY A 81 -4.17 3.02 -25.64
N GLY A 82 -3.67 3.69 -24.61
CA GLY A 82 -2.24 3.91 -24.36
C GLY A 82 -1.58 2.69 -23.70
N ARG A 83 -0.31 2.43 -24.06
CA ARG A 83 0.51 1.42 -23.35
C ARG A 83 1.08 2.05 -22.08
N SER A 84 0.64 1.61 -20.91
CA SER A 84 1.28 1.93 -19.65
C SER A 84 2.43 0.97 -19.39
N GLN A 85 3.57 1.52 -19.02
CA GLN A 85 4.74 0.75 -18.60
C GLN A 85 4.68 0.58 -17.08
N HIS A 86 4.47 -0.63 -16.61
CA HIS A 86 4.41 -0.94 -15.19
C HIS A 86 5.70 -0.52 -14.46
N GLU A 87 6.85 -0.71 -15.07
CA GLU A 87 8.16 -0.35 -14.54
C GLU A 87 8.24 1.14 -14.17
N LYS A 88 7.78 2.00 -15.08
CA LYS A 88 7.74 3.46 -14.86
C LYS A 88 6.76 3.82 -13.73
N ARG A 89 5.58 3.19 -13.72
CA ARG A 89 4.57 3.44 -12.70
C ARG A 89 5.06 3.01 -11.32
N PHE A 90 5.65 1.82 -11.19
CA PHE A 90 6.24 1.37 -9.93
C PHE A 90 7.33 2.32 -9.44
N LEU A 91 8.22 2.80 -10.32
CA LEU A 91 9.25 3.78 -9.97
C LEU A 91 8.64 5.07 -9.40
N ILE A 92 7.66 5.65 -10.08
CA ILE A 92 7.02 6.91 -9.66
C ILE A 92 6.29 6.74 -8.33
N GLU A 93 5.49 5.67 -8.19
CA GLU A 93 4.62 5.47 -7.03
C GLU A 93 5.40 5.02 -5.77
N SER A 94 6.54 4.33 -5.94
CA SER A 94 7.37 3.88 -4.81
C SER A 94 8.41 4.91 -4.36
N LEU A 95 8.84 5.80 -5.24
CA LEU A 95 9.82 6.84 -4.93
C LEU A 95 9.50 7.63 -3.64
N PRO A 96 8.26 8.06 -3.38
CA PRO A 96 7.95 8.80 -2.16
C PRO A 96 8.23 8.06 -0.85
N ALA A 97 8.30 6.73 -0.87
CA ALA A 97 8.58 5.92 0.32
C ALA A 97 10.07 5.89 0.68
N LEU A 98 10.97 6.04 -0.29
CA LEU A 98 12.41 6.08 -0.08
C LEU A 98 12.81 7.37 0.64
N ALA A 99 13.66 7.31 1.67
CA ALA A 99 14.17 8.50 2.36
C ALA A 99 15.16 9.27 1.49
N TYR A 100 15.34 10.58 1.75
CA TYR A 100 16.47 11.31 1.15
C TYR A 100 17.80 10.74 1.65
N GLY A 101 18.76 10.61 0.75
CA GLY A 101 20.00 9.87 1.00
C GLY A 101 19.83 8.35 0.91
N GLY A 102 18.62 7.83 0.77
CA GLY A 102 18.35 6.41 0.62
C GLY A 102 18.74 5.87 -0.76
N LEU A 103 19.05 4.58 -0.80
CA LEU A 103 19.52 3.88 -2.00
C LEU A 103 18.37 3.27 -2.79
N LEU A 104 18.31 3.56 -4.07
CA LEU A 104 17.51 2.82 -5.06
C LEU A 104 18.35 1.69 -5.66
N ILE A 105 17.79 0.50 -5.75
CA ILE A 105 18.26 -0.60 -6.61
C ILE A 105 17.11 -0.95 -7.56
N TYR A 106 17.22 -0.53 -8.81
CA TYR A 106 16.17 -0.71 -9.81
C TYR A 106 16.61 -1.70 -10.90
N VAL A 107 15.96 -2.84 -10.94
CA VAL A 107 16.26 -3.93 -11.88
C VAL A 107 15.26 -3.91 -13.02
N ILE A 108 15.73 -3.68 -14.25
CA ILE A 108 14.89 -3.64 -15.45
C ILE A 108 15.66 -4.17 -16.67
N PRO A 109 14.97 -4.62 -17.72
CA PRO A 109 15.63 -4.86 -19.00
C PRO A 109 16.21 -3.56 -19.57
N TYR A 110 17.43 -3.60 -20.14
CA TYR A 110 18.11 -2.39 -20.63
C TYR A 110 17.26 -1.58 -21.62
N TYR A 111 16.49 -2.25 -22.47
CA TYR A 111 15.63 -1.60 -23.47
C TYR A 111 14.37 -0.92 -22.86
N ARG A 112 14.18 -1.04 -21.57
CA ARG A 112 13.16 -0.31 -20.78
C ARG A 112 13.68 0.98 -20.16
N LEU A 113 14.98 1.26 -20.26
CA LEU A 113 15.54 2.57 -19.94
C LEU A 113 15.12 3.59 -21.01
N THR A 114 13.85 3.93 -21.01
CA THR A 114 13.28 4.92 -21.93
C THR A 114 13.66 6.33 -21.50
N PRO A 115 13.63 7.35 -22.40
CA PRO A 115 13.94 8.74 -22.04
C PRO A 115 13.14 9.26 -20.82
N ASP A 116 11.88 8.85 -20.70
CA ASP A 116 11.05 9.20 -19.55
C ASP A 116 11.57 8.63 -18.23
N ILE A 117 12.01 7.36 -18.24
CA ILE A 117 12.59 6.70 -17.04
C ILE A 117 13.94 7.34 -16.73
N CYS A 118 14.78 7.57 -17.75
CA CYS A 118 16.06 8.28 -17.59
C CYS A 118 15.86 9.66 -16.94
N ARG A 119 14.86 10.42 -17.38
CA ARG A 119 14.52 11.72 -16.81
C ARG A 119 14.14 11.61 -15.33
N ILE A 120 13.26 10.65 -14.96
CA ILE A 120 12.86 10.44 -13.59
C ILE A 120 14.07 10.08 -12.72
N LEU A 121 14.97 9.23 -13.21
CA LEU A 121 16.18 8.83 -12.48
C LEU A 121 17.10 10.03 -12.24
N VAL A 122 17.45 10.77 -13.28
CA VAL A 122 18.36 11.92 -13.20
C VAL A 122 17.80 13.04 -12.35
N ASP A 123 16.49 13.31 -12.41
CA ASP A 123 15.85 14.38 -11.61
C ASP A 123 15.78 14.07 -10.12
N ASN A 124 15.76 12.78 -9.72
CA ASN A 124 15.50 12.39 -8.34
C ASN A 124 16.68 11.69 -7.64
N PHE A 125 17.75 11.35 -8.38
CA PHE A 125 18.87 10.61 -7.81
C PHE A 125 20.21 11.22 -8.18
N ASP A 126 21.15 11.20 -7.23
CA ASP A 126 22.57 11.45 -7.41
C ASP A 126 23.35 10.13 -7.45
N ASP A 127 24.62 10.19 -7.80
CA ASP A 127 25.54 9.06 -7.90
C ASP A 127 24.94 7.86 -8.64
N LEU A 128 24.22 8.16 -9.74
CA LEU A 128 23.61 7.13 -10.55
C LEU A 128 24.67 6.24 -11.21
N SER A 129 24.46 4.94 -11.16
CA SER A 129 25.27 3.97 -11.90
C SER A 129 24.40 2.87 -12.47
N VAL A 130 24.85 2.31 -13.61
CA VAL A 130 24.17 1.22 -14.30
C VAL A 130 25.11 0.04 -14.42
N TRP A 131 24.63 -1.13 -14.03
CA TRP A 131 25.42 -2.36 -14.03
C TRP A 131 24.66 -3.47 -14.75
N ARG A 132 25.36 -4.18 -15.60
CA ARG A 132 24.85 -5.33 -16.33
C ARG A 132 24.98 -6.59 -15.48
N PHE A 133 23.97 -7.42 -15.48
CA PHE A 133 24.05 -8.74 -14.85
C PHE A 133 25.15 -9.59 -15.51
N THR A 134 25.53 -10.70 -14.86
CA THR A 134 26.54 -11.63 -15.39
C THR A 134 26.21 -12.06 -16.81
N GLU A 135 27.20 -12.40 -17.59
CA GLU A 135 27.01 -12.69 -19.03
C GLU A 135 25.93 -13.76 -19.30
N SER A 136 25.89 -14.81 -18.47
CA SER A 136 24.90 -15.89 -18.59
C SER A 136 23.47 -15.43 -18.33
N GLU A 137 23.28 -14.57 -17.34
CA GLU A 137 21.98 -14.03 -16.98
C GLU A 137 21.54 -12.92 -17.92
N PHE A 138 22.49 -12.06 -18.30
CA PHE A 138 22.20 -10.97 -19.25
C PHE A 138 21.77 -11.50 -20.62
N ARG A 139 22.39 -12.57 -21.13
CA ARG A 139 21.95 -13.23 -22.37
C ARG A 139 20.50 -13.68 -22.28
N LYS A 140 20.07 -14.16 -21.11
CA LYS A 140 18.74 -14.71 -20.89
C LYS A 140 17.68 -13.63 -20.60
N PHE A 141 17.99 -12.69 -19.71
CA PHE A 141 17.00 -11.75 -19.16
C PHE A 141 17.15 -10.32 -19.68
N LYS A 142 18.31 -9.96 -20.25
CA LYS A 142 18.60 -8.62 -20.77
C LYS A 142 18.51 -7.51 -19.69
N GLN A 143 18.70 -7.87 -18.41
CA GLN A 143 18.53 -6.99 -17.27
C GLN A 143 19.78 -6.20 -16.93
N VAL A 144 19.54 -5.00 -16.43
CA VAL A 144 20.51 -4.12 -15.79
C VAL A 144 20.00 -3.72 -14.41
N ALA A 145 20.91 -3.43 -13.50
CA ALA A 145 20.64 -2.82 -12.21
C ALA A 145 21.03 -1.33 -12.28
N VAL A 146 20.09 -0.44 -12.04
CA VAL A 146 20.34 0.99 -11.87
C VAL A 146 20.36 1.28 -10.39
N LEU A 147 21.46 1.88 -9.91
CA LEU A 147 21.63 2.29 -8.51
C LEU A 147 21.76 3.81 -8.45
N GLY A 148 21.24 4.41 -7.36
CA GLY A 148 21.36 5.84 -7.14
C GLY A 148 20.90 6.25 -5.77
N ILE A 149 21.41 7.36 -5.28
CA ILE A 149 21.07 7.95 -3.97
C ILE A 149 19.99 9.00 -4.16
N ARG A 150 18.87 8.86 -3.44
CA ARG A 150 17.77 9.82 -3.52
C ARG A 150 18.19 11.21 -3.05
N LYS A 151 17.96 12.21 -3.89
CA LYS A 151 18.18 13.63 -3.59
C LYS A 151 16.86 14.40 -3.53
N PRO A 152 16.82 15.57 -2.88
CA PRO A 152 15.74 16.54 -3.08
C PRO A 152 15.63 16.87 -4.57
N ARG A 153 14.42 17.00 -5.08
CA ARG A 153 14.20 17.28 -6.49
C ARG A 153 14.92 18.57 -6.90
N GLY A 154 15.87 18.44 -7.82
CA GLY A 154 16.65 19.57 -8.30
C GLY A 154 15.79 20.51 -9.18
N THR A 155 16.19 21.77 -9.24
CA THR A 155 15.62 22.79 -10.13
C THR A 155 16.37 22.85 -11.46
N GLU A 156 17.58 22.32 -11.52
CA GLU A 156 18.40 22.31 -12.73
C GLU A 156 18.09 21.08 -13.60
N LEU A 157 17.96 21.31 -14.90
CA LEU A 157 17.81 20.24 -15.89
C LEU A 157 19.16 19.53 -16.02
N GLN A 158 19.22 18.29 -15.58
CA GLN A 158 20.39 17.44 -15.77
C GLN A 158 20.31 16.70 -17.08
N ASP A 159 21.47 16.37 -17.65
CA ASP A 159 21.59 15.65 -18.90
C ASP A 159 21.24 14.16 -18.71
N THR A 160 20.37 13.64 -19.58
CA THR A 160 19.95 12.23 -19.60
C THR A 160 20.66 11.42 -20.68
N LEU A 161 21.39 12.08 -21.60
CA LEU A 161 21.97 11.45 -22.78
C LEU A 161 22.86 10.25 -22.46
N TRP A 162 23.67 10.35 -21.41
CA TRP A 162 24.56 9.26 -21.02
C TRP A 162 23.79 7.96 -20.63
N LEU A 163 22.62 8.07 -19.98
CA LEU A 163 21.78 6.91 -19.67
C LEU A 163 21.12 6.32 -20.93
N GLU A 164 20.71 7.18 -21.83
CA GLU A 164 20.10 6.79 -23.11
C GLU A 164 21.14 6.13 -24.04
N GLU A 165 22.38 6.62 -24.02
CA GLU A 165 23.50 5.99 -24.71
C GLU A 165 23.81 4.58 -24.17
N LEU A 166 23.83 4.41 -22.86
CA LEU A 166 23.98 3.08 -22.23
C LEU A 166 22.86 2.12 -22.63
N ALA A 167 21.62 2.60 -22.69
CA ALA A 167 20.49 1.81 -23.17
C ALA A 167 20.63 1.40 -24.65
N SER A 168 21.27 2.23 -25.47
CA SER A 168 21.53 1.96 -26.87
C SER A 168 22.73 1.02 -27.13
N ALA A 169 23.70 1.01 -26.22
CA ALA A 169 24.92 0.20 -26.30
C ALA A 169 25.08 -0.70 -25.04
N PRO A 170 24.20 -1.67 -24.80
CA PRO A 170 24.15 -2.41 -23.55
C PRO A 170 25.42 -3.22 -23.22
N MET A 171 26.22 -3.54 -24.22
CA MET A 171 27.48 -4.26 -24.00
C MET A 171 28.61 -3.35 -23.48
N SER A 172 28.45 -2.02 -23.53
CA SER A 172 29.38 -1.05 -22.92
C SER A 172 29.14 -0.93 -21.39
N ILE A 173 27.98 -1.41 -20.89
CA ILE A 173 27.67 -1.39 -19.48
C ILE A 173 28.56 -2.39 -18.73
N ARG A 174 29.26 -1.94 -17.69
CA ARG A 174 30.09 -2.81 -16.84
C ARG A 174 29.28 -3.91 -16.18
N SER A 175 29.92 -5.04 -15.94
CA SER A 175 29.30 -6.14 -15.23
C SER A 175 29.13 -5.81 -13.75
N LEU A 176 28.02 -6.25 -13.15
CA LEU A 176 27.75 -6.15 -11.72
C LEU A 176 28.87 -6.81 -10.87
N ALA A 177 29.53 -7.84 -11.42
CA ALA A 177 30.67 -8.48 -10.80
C ALA A 177 31.91 -7.55 -10.65
N GLU A 178 31.98 -6.46 -11.40
CA GLU A 178 33.04 -5.47 -11.36
C GLU A 178 32.70 -4.29 -10.42
N MET A 179 31.51 -4.31 -9.77
CA MET A 179 31.11 -3.25 -8.86
C MET A 179 31.98 -3.30 -7.59
N PRO A 180 32.52 -2.15 -7.13
CA PRO A 180 33.25 -2.08 -5.86
C PRO A 180 32.35 -2.51 -4.71
N GLU A 181 32.91 -3.22 -3.70
CA GLU A 181 32.16 -3.74 -2.55
C GLU A 181 31.52 -2.63 -1.72
N GLU A 182 32.20 -1.49 -1.55
CA GLU A 182 31.71 -0.34 -0.76
C GLU A 182 31.35 0.86 -1.65
N ARG A 183 30.48 0.64 -2.63
CA ARG A 183 30.07 1.71 -3.56
C ARG A 183 29.07 2.70 -2.96
N TYR A 184 28.13 2.22 -2.16
CA TYR A 184 27.04 3.01 -1.60
C TYR A 184 26.92 2.82 -0.10
N ALA A 185 26.69 3.92 0.62
CA ALA A 185 26.35 3.92 2.03
C ALA A 185 24.86 4.24 2.20
N LEU A 186 24.21 3.55 3.13
CA LEU A 186 22.84 3.88 3.54
C LEU A 186 22.87 4.96 4.63
N PRO A 187 21.78 5.76 4.79
CA PRO A 187 21.66 6.69 5.90
C PRO A 187 21.82 5.97 7.25
N ASP A 188 22.56 6.56 8.16
CA ASP A 188 22.92 6.00 9.48
C ASP A 188 22.01 6.46 10.63
N HIS A 189 20.90 7.12 10.33
CA HIS A 189 19.92 7.59 11.29
C HIS A 189 18.66 6.72 11.29
N PRO A 190 18.03 6.50 12.46
CA PRO A 190 16.81 5.69 12.54
C PRO A 190 15.64 6.41 11.89
N ILE A 191 14.84 5.67 11.14
CA ILE A 191 13.59 6.15 10.52
C ILE A 191 12.46 5.22 10.93
N GLU A 192 11.33 5.78 11.41
CA GLU A 192 10.16 5.00 11.77
C GLU A 192 9.24 4.75 10.58
N VAL A 193 8.79 3.51 10.45
CA VAL A 193 7.73 3.13 9.52
C VAL A 193 6.40 3.14 10.27
N ASN A 194 5.74 4.29 10.30
CA ASN A 194 4.48 4.48 11.04
C ASN A 194 3.30 3.76 10.39
N THR A 195 3.28 3.69 9.07
CA THR A 195 2.21 3.06 8.30
C THR A 195 2.79 2.13 7.26
N PHE A 196 2.37 0.88 7.31
CA PHE A 196 2.62 -0.09 6.26
C PHE A 196 1.41 -1.04 6.17
N LYS A 197 0.53 -0.81 5.20
CA LYS A 197 -0.70 -1.57 5.03
C LYS A 197 -0.85 -1.95 3.56
N GLY A 198 -1.03 -3.24 3.29
CA GLY A 198 -1.44 -3.71 1.97
C GLY A 198 -2.88 -3.34 1.65
N GLU A 199 -3.29 -3.54 0.40
CA GLU A 199 -4.67 -3.35 -0.05
C GLU A 199 -5.65 -4.25 0.71
N ARG A 200 -5.26 -5.50 0.91
CA ARG A 200 -6.08 -6.49 1.60
C ARG A 200 -5.76 -6.52 3.08
N PHE A 201 -6.83 -6.71 3.81
CA PHE A 201 -6.80 -6.70 5.25
C PHE A 201 -6.29 -8.05 5.80
N ASN A 202 -5.25 -8.01 6.63
CA ASN A 202 -4.77 -9.18 7.36
C ASN A 202 -5.40 -9.19 8.77
N GLN A 203 -6.30 -10.13 9.00
CA GLN A 203 -7.02 -10.26 10.27
C GLN A 203 -6.07 -10.50 11.47
N LYS A 204 -5.04 -11.35 11.29
CA LYS A 204 -4.06 -11.64 12.34
C LYS A 204 -3.25 -10.41 12.73
N GLU A 205 -2.88 -9.60 11.74
CA GLU A 205 -2.14 -8.36 11.97
C GLU A 205 -3.01 -7.33 12.71
N LEU A 206 -4.29 -7.21 12.34
CA LEU A 206 -5.21 -6.34 13.05
C LEU A 206 -5.36 -6.75 14.52
N GLU A 207 -5.55 -8.03 14.79
CA GLU A 207 -5.66 -8.54 16.17
C GLU A 207 -4.42 -8.20 17.00
N GLN A 208 -3.22 -8.34 16.41
CA GLN A 208 -1.97 -7.95 17.07
C GLN A 208 -1.87 -6.45 17.32
N GLN A 209 -2.26 -5.62 16.33
CA GLN A 209 -2.24 -4.17 16.47
C GLN A 209 -3.27 -3.69 17.50
N LEU A 210 -4.47 -4.27 17.51
CA LEU A 210 -5.50 -3.95 18.51
C LEU A 210 -5.04 -4.28 19.92
N ARG A 211 -4.36 -5.40 20.12
CA ARG A 211 -3.79 -5.78 21.42
C ARG A 211 -2.69 -4.82 21.92
N ARG A 212 -1.95 -4.19 20.99
CA ARG A 212 -0.88 -3.21 21.30
C ARG A 212 -1.39 -1.77 21.38
N CYS A 213 -2.62 -1.50 20.96
CA CYS A 213 -3.15 -0.16 20.87
C CYS A 213 -3.64 0.34 22.24
N ASN A 214 -3.01 1.39 22.76
CA ASN A 214 -3.44 2.03 24.02
C ASN A 214 -4.89 2.54 23.97
N SER A 215 -5.34 3.01 22.81
CA SER A 215 -6.73 3.45 22.61
C SER A 215 -7.71 2.30 22.75
N PHE A 216 -7.34 1.09 22.29
CA PHE A 216 -8.13 -0.12 22.49
C PHE A 216 -8.18 -0.50 23.98
N ALA A 217 -7.03 -0.52 24.66
CA ALA A 217 -6.96 -0.79 26.09
C ALA A 217 -7.77 0.23 26.91
N GLN A 218 -7.72 1.52 26.57
CA GLN A 218 -8.53 2.57 27.21
C GLN A 218 -10.03 2.40 26.94
N MET A 219 -10.42 2.01 25.73
CA MET A 219 -11.81 1.75 25.39
C MET A 219 -12.35 0.53 26.15
N MET A 220 -11.53 -0.52 26.29
CA MET A 220 -11.85 -1.70 27.10
C MET A 220 -12.01 -1.32 28.57
N ALA A 221 -11.08 -0.58 29.16
CA ALA A 221 -11.16 -0.11 30.56
C ALA A 221 -12.39 0.78 30.80
N ARG A 222 -12.76 1.65 29.85
CA ARG A 222 -13.98 2.46 29.92
C ARG A 222 -15.24 1.61 29.86
N SER A 223 -15.29 0.57 29.03
CA SER A 223 -16.45 -0.32 28.96
C SER A 223 -16.63 -1.15 30.22
N GLU A 224 -15.56 -1.48 30.93
CA GLU A 224 -15.61 -2.14 32.24
C GLU A 224 -16.10 -1.20 33.36
N LEU A 225 -15.73 0.10 33.30
CA LEU A 225 -16.16 1.11 34.26
C LEU A 225 -17.62 1.55 34.04
N ASP A 226 -18.15 1.41 32.82
CA ASP A 226 -19.51 1.85 32.46
C ASP A 226 -20.58 0.75 32.69
N SER A 227 -20.26 -0.28 33.48
CA SER A 227 -21.21 -1.33 33.89
C SER A 227 -22.38 -0.83 34.74
N GLY A 228 -22.45 0.48 34.98
CA GLY A 228 -23.53 1.17 35.69
C GLY A 228 -24.68 1.68 34.81
N VAL A 229 -24.79 1.26 33.54
CA VAL A 229 -25.90 1.66 32.68
C VAL A 229 -27.24 1.22 33.30
N LYS A 230 -28.01 2.20 33.77
CA LYS A 230 -29.37 1.97 34.27
C LYS A 230 -30.22 1.33 33.19
N ARG A 231 -30.71 0.13 33.46
CA ARG A 231 -31.63 -0.55 32.56
C ARG A 231 -32.90 0.28 32.41
N PRO A 232 -33.41 0.48 31.20
CA PRO A 232 -34.72 1.12 31.03
C PRO A 232 -35.78 0.31 31.77
N LEU A 233 -36.77 1.00 32.32
CA LEU A 233 -37.86 0.39 33.11
C LEU A 233 -38.73 -0.58 32.26
N LEU A 234 -38.79 -0.33 30.93
CA LEU A 234 -39.51 -1.15 29.98
C LEU A 234 -38.53 -1.63 28.88
N PRO A 235 -38.79 -2.80 28.30
CA PRO A 235 -38.01 -3.26 27.14
C PRO A 235 -38.05 -2.23 26.02
N LEU A 236 -36.88 -1.94 25.44
CA LEU A 236 -36.79 -1.04 24.32
C LEU A 236 -37.45 -1.63 23.07
N SER A 237 -38.19 -0.83 22.34
CA SER A 237 -38.68 -1.19 21.01
C SER A 237 -37.52 -1.30 20.01
N ILE A 238 -37.71 -2.04 18.91
CA ILE A 238 -36.71 -2.22 17.86
C ILE A 238 -36.26 -0.86 17.32
N SER A 239 -37.17 0.11 17.16
CA SER A 239 -36.84 1.46 16.69
C SER A 239 -35.95 2.22 17.69
N GLN A 240 -36.20 2.07 18.99
CA GLN A 240 -35.38 2.70 20.03
C GLN A 240 -33.99 2.06 20.11
N ILE A 241 -33.88 0.75 20.00
CA ILE A 241 -32.59 0.04 19.91
C ILE A 241 -31.84 0.52 18.68
N GLY A 242 -32.51 0.69 17.56
CA GLY A 242 -31.94 1.23 16.33
C GLY A 242 -31.41 2.66 16.49
N LEU A 243 -32.18 3.55 17.12
CA LEU A 243 -31.75 4.92 17.39
C LEU A 243 -30.52 4.97 18.33
N ILE A 244 -30.52 4.19 19.41
CA ILE A 244 -29.41 4.11 20.35
C ILE A 244 -28.15 3.57 19.64
N GLY A 245 -28.30 2.52 18.82
CA GLY A 245 -27.20 1.96 18.04
C GLY A 245 -26.66 2.92 16.99
N GLY A 246 -27.57 3.61 16.28
CA GLY A 246 -27.20 4.58 15.25
C GLY A 246 -26.59 5.88 15.79
N SER A 247 -26.94 6.29 17.02
CA SER A 247 -26.34 7.46 17.68
C SER A 247 -24.91 7.23 18.17
N GLY A 248 -24.43 5.98 18.11
CA GLY A 248 -23.11 5.60 18.62
C GLY A 248 -23.10 5.30 20.13
N MET A 249 -24.24 5.27 20.79
CA MET A 249 -24.33 4.91 22.22
C MET A 249 -24.08 3.43 22.47
N ILE A 250 -24.34 2.56 21.48
CA ILE A 250 -23.95 1.15 21.52
C ILE A 250 -22.65 0.99 20.73
N ASN A 251 -21.55 1.40 21.34
CA ASN A 251 -20.21 1.20 20.81
C ASN A 251 -19.34 0.58 21.90
N GLY A 252 -18.56 -0.41 21.53
CA GLY A 252 -17.59 -1.03 22.43
C GLY A 252 -17.76 -2.52 22.56
N LEU A 253 -17.17 -3.07 23.63
CA LEU A 253 -17.20 -4.50 23.93
C LEU A 253 -18.55 -4.88 24.56
N ILE A 254 -19.17 -5.89 23.99
CA ILE A 254 -20.31 -6.59 24.60
C ILE A 254 -19.78 -7.89 25.20
N ALA A 255 -19.81 -7.96 26.54
CA ALA A 255 -19.44 -9.15 27.29
C ALA A 255 -20.64 -10.09 27.35
N CYS A 256 -20.58 -11.18 26.59
CA CYS A 256 -21.55 -12.27 26.60
C CYS A 256 -20.76 -13.57 26.32
N ASP A 257 -21.44 -14.70 26.18
CA ASP A 257 -20.80 -16.00 25.93
C ASP A 257 -19.84 -15.98 24.73
N THR A 258 -20.11 -15.13 23.74
CA THR A 258 -19.19 -14.84 22.65
C THR A 258 -18.89 -13.33 22.65
N PRO A 259 -17.86 -12.88 23.37
CA PRO A 259 -17.55 -11.45 23.49
C PRO A 259 -17.26 -10.86 22.09
N HIS A 260 -17.81 -9.69 21.82
CA HIS A 260 -17.67 -9.02 20.54
C HIS A 260 -17.65 -7.50 20.70
N ILE A 261 -17.01 -6.83 19.75
CA ILE A 261 -17.02 -5.37 19.65
C ILE A 261 -18.06 -4.96 18.62
N ILE A 262 -18.94 -4.05 18.99
CA ILE A 262 -19.95 -3.51 18.07
C ILE A 262 -19.74 -2.02 17.85
N LYS A 263 -19.97 -1.57 16.62
CA LYS A 263 -20.01 -0.16 16.24
C LYS A 263 -21.19 0.12 15.32
N GLY A 264 -22.15 0.88 15.81
CA GLY A 264 -23.29 1.37 15.03
C GLY A 264 -22.95 2.66 14.27
N ARG A 265 -23.54 2.82 13.10
CA ARG A 265 -23.54 4.07 12.34
C ARG A 265 -24.81 4.21 11.51
N ILE A 266 -25.19 5.47 11.24
CA ILE A 266 -26.27 5.79 10.31
C ILE A 266 -25.67 6.26 9.00
N VAL A 267 -26.16 5.73 7.88
CA VAL A 267 -25.77 6.15 6.53
C VAL A 267 -27.03 6.65 5.83
N LYS A 268 -26.94 7.80 5.17
CA LYS A 268 -28.00 8.30 4.30
C LYS A 268 -27.98 7.52 2.99
N VAL A 269 -29.13 6.98 2.61
CA VAL A 269 -29.34 6.32 1.33
C VAL A 269 -30.29 7.18 0.53
N ILE A 270 -29.88 7.59 -0.66
CA ILE A 270 -30.68 8.34 -1.60
C ILE A 270 -31.22 7.35 -2.63
N ARG A 271 -32.54 7.31 -2.77
CA ARG A 271 -33.22 6.61 -3.86
C ARG A 271 -33.81 7.64 -4.81
N THR A 272 -33.45 7.51 -6.06
CA THR A 272 -33.95 8.37 -7.14
C THR A 272 -34.94 7.56 -7.98
N GLU A 273 -36.19 7.97 -8.04
CA GLU A 273 -37.21 7.39 -8.88
C GLU A 273 -37.58 8.45 -9.93
N SER A 274 -37.57 8.07 -11.21
CA SER A 274 -37.98 8.93 -12.31
C SER A 274 -39.30 8.41 -12.90
N GLU A 275 -40.32 9.25 -12.92
CA GLU A 275 -41.59 8.95 -13.61
C GLU A 275 -41.72 9.89 -14.81
N GLU A 276 -42.00 9.30 -15.97
CA GLU A 276 -42.32 10.04 -17.17
C GLU A 276 -43.77 10.48 -17.14
N LYS A 277 -44.04 11.78 -17.33
CA LYS A 277 -45.42 12.30 -17.40
C LYS A 277 -45.86 12.47 -18.84
N PHE A 278 -47.06 11.95 -19.12
CA PHE A 278 -47.69 12.07 -20.41
C PHE A 278 -48.99 12.88 -20.34
N SER A 279 -49.28 13.64 -21.37
CA SER A 279 -50.57 14.34 -21.49
C SER A 279 -51.72 13.38 -21.66
N ALA A 280 -52.95 13.88 -21.44
CA ALA A 280 -54.17 13.11 -21.75
C ALA A 280 -54.27 12.63 -23.22
N GLN A 281 -53.44 13.23 -24.08
CA GLN A 281 -53.34 12.92 -25.51
C GLN A 281 -52.16 11.98 -25.84
N GLY A 282 -51.41 11.50 -24.81
CA GLY A 282 -50.30 10.56 -24.98
C GLY A 282 -48.95 11.20 -25.32
N ASN A 283 -48.84 12.54 -25.34
CA ASN A 283 -47.59 13.21 -25.61
C ASN A 283 -46.74 13.35 -24.31
N HIS A 284 -45.44 13.08 -24.41
CA HIS A 284 -44.51 13.27 -23.28
C HIS A 284 -44.45 14.74 -22.88
N ILE A 285 -44.76 15.04 -21.62
CA ILE A 285 -44.76 16.42 -21.07
C ILE A 285 -43.49 16.71 -20.30
N GLY A 286 -42.84 15.68 -19.76
CA GLY A 286 -41.62 15.82 -18.97
C GLY A 286 -41.39 14.63 -18.05
N SER A 287 -40.29 14.61 -17.32
CA SER A 287 -40.01 13.62 -16.29
C SER A 287 -40.01 14.27 -14.92
N GLU A 288 -40.61 13.65 -13.94
CA GLU A 288 -40.49 14.00 -12.53
C GLU A 288 -39.47 13.10 -11.86
N VAL A 289 -38.44 13.70 -11.26
CA VAL A 289 -37.42 12.97 -10.51
C VAL A 289 -37.70 13.18 -9.03
N LYS A 290 -38.06 12.09 -8.35
CA LYS A 290 -38.30 12.09 -6.91
C LYS A 290 -37.10 11.47 -6.19
N GLU A 291 -36.42 12.27 -5.41
CA GLU A 291 -35.36 11.82 -4.54
C GLU A 291 -35.90 11.55 -3.13
N THR A 292 -35.77 10.33 -2.67
CA THR A 292 -36.15 9.94 -1.30
C THR A 292 -34.88 9.65 -0.51
N ILE A 293 -34.63 10.45 0.52
CA ILE A 293 -33.50 10.27 1.43
C ILE A 293 -33.98 9.45 2.62
N THR A 294 -33.41 8.26 2.80
CA THR A 294 -33.69 7.39 3.95
C THR A 294 -32.42 7.18 4.78
N ASN A 295 -32.58 6.94 6.07
CA ASN A 295 -31.48 6.57 6.95
C ASN A 295 -31.43 5.05 7.07
N LYS A 296 -30.25 4.48 6.78
CA LYS A 296 -29.96 3.06 6.98
C LYS A 296 -28.98 2.91 8.12
N MET A 297 -29.32 2.04 9.07
CA MET A 297 -28.41 1.69 10.17
C MET A 297 -27.52 0.54 9.75
N ILE A 298 -26.25 0.64 10.08
CA ILE A 298 -25.24 -0.39 9.84
C ILE A 298 -24.57 -0.67 11.18
N PHE A 299 -24.52 -1.94 11.58
CA PHE A 299 -23.76 -2.39 12.73
C PHE A 299 -22.57 -3.21 12.26
N ASN A 300 -21.39 -2.71 12.58
CA ASN A 300 -20.16 -3.45 12.37
C ASN A 300 -19.85 -4.23 13.65
N VAL A 301 -19.71 -5.53 13.54
CA VAL A 301 -19.47 -6.43 14.66
C VAL A 301 -18.17 -7.19 14.43
N LEU A 302 -17.22 -7.05 15.36
CA LEU A 302 -15.99 -7.83 15.39
C LEU A 302 -16.13 -8.91 16.46
N THR A 303 -16.14 -10.16 16.04
CA THR A 303 -16.18 -11.33 16.91
C THR A 303 -14.85 -12.07 16.91
N PRO A 304 -14.58 -12.99 17.83
CA PRO A 304 -13.42 -13.87 17.77
C PRO A 304 -13.31 -14.66 16.45
N ASN A 305 -14.44 -14.88 15.78
CA ASN A 305 -14.55 -15.64 14.52
C ASN A 305 -14.51 -14.74 13.27
N GLY A 306 -14.33 -13.43 13.43
CA GLY A 306 -14.20 -12.50 12.32
C GLY A 306 -15.15 -11.31 12.36
N PHE A 307 -15.07 -10.50 11.30
CA PHE A 307 -15.85 -9.28 11.13
C PHE A 307 -17.16 -9.54 10.38
N LYS A 308 -18.25 -8.94 10.86
CA LYS A 308 -19.56 -8.98 10.21
C LYS A 308 -20.16 -7.57 10.15
N ALA A 309 -20.75 -7.22 9.02
CA ALA A 309 -21.60 -6.04 8.91
C ALA A 309 -23.05 -6.49 8.86
N LEU A 310 -23.86 -5.99 9.80
CA LEU A 310 -25.31 -6.20 9.83
C LEU A 310 -25.99 -4.93 9.26
N THR A 311 -26.81 -5.09 8.25
CA THR A 311 -27.44 -3.98 7.51
C THR A 311 -28.94 -4.18 7.40
#